data_edecfa68e4670659a23504e049d48c1f
#
_entry.id   edecfa68e4670659a23504e049d48c1f
#
_cell.length_a   1.000
_cell.length_b   1.000
_cell.length_c   1.000
_cell.angle_alpha   90.00
_cell.angle_beta   90.00
_cell.angle_gamma   90.00
#
_symmetry.space_group_name_H-M   'P 1'
#
loop_
_entity.id
_entity.type
_entity.pdbx_description
1 polymer ?
#
loop_
_entity_poly.entity_id
_entity_poly.type
_entity_poly.pdbx_seq_one_letter_code
_entity_poly.pdbx_strand_id
1 'polypeptide(L)'
;VPDLSAAARVDHWPDQTPFHLILSDGVNPDGSPWMACLRALLRNALDALREEFDLSVLSAFEQEFYLNGLTDLPGANYSLIAHQLAADFGAQVIAVLRAAGQEPETFEPEGGPAQYEVNCRPALGLRGADRALIVREIVRDVARRNGCRATFTPVIAEVGFSNGVHVHLSLQDSAGRPRTYDP
;
A
#
# COMPACT_ATOMS: atom_id res chain seq x y z
N VAL A 1 -0.25 -16.01 -13.91
CA VAL A 1 0.95 -16.71 -13.43
C VAL A 1 1.43 -16.05 -12.16
N PRO A 2 1.58 -16.80 -11.05
CA PRO A 2 2.08 -16.26 -9.79
C PRO A 2 3.50 -15.68 -9.93
N ASP A 3 3.73 -14.54 -9.28
CA ASP A 3 5.05 -13.90 -9.19
C ASP A 3 5.56 -14.01 -7.74
N LEU A 4 6.46 -14.94 -7.50
CA LEU A 4 6.99 -15.19 -6.16
C LEU A 4 7.86 -14.03 -5.62
N SER A 5 8.34 -13.14 -6.49
CA SER A 5 9.04 -11.92 -6.07
C SER A 5 8.08 -10.85 -5.51
N ALA A 6 6.79 -10.97 -5.83
CA ALA A 6 5.69 -10.13 -5.35
C ALA A 6 4.83 -10.90 -4.33
N ALA A 7 5.49 -11.62 -3.43
CA ALA A 7 4.85 -12.35 -2.35
C ALA A 7 5.02 -11.63 -1.01
N ALA A 8 3.99 -11.70 -0.17
CA ALA A 8 4.03 -11.28 1.23
C ALA A 8 3.51 -12.40 2.12
N ARG A 9 4.22 -12.67 3.20
CA ARG A 9 3.81 -13.63 4.21
C ARG A 9 3.53 -12.90 5.52
N VAL A 10 2.35 -13.13 6.08
CA VAL A 10 1.92 -12.58 7.35
C VAL A 10 1.71 -13.74 8.32
N ASP A 11 2.69 -13.99 9.16
CA ASP A 11 2.69 -15.03 10.21
C ASP A 11 3.01 -14.43 11.59
N HIS A 12 2.66 -13.15 11.76
CA HIS A 12 2.96 -12.37 12.96
C HIS A 12 2.25 -12.91 14.23
N TRP A 13 1.10 -13.57 14.06
CA TRP A 13 0.33 -14.11 15.18
C TRP A 13 0.56 -15.63 15.30
N PRO A 14 1.27 -16.10 16.35
CA PRO A 14 1.67 -17.51 16.46
C PRO A 14 0.49 -18.48 16.56
N ASP A 15 -0.64 -18.04 17.14
CA ASP A 15 -1.82 -18.87 17.36
C ASP A 15 -2.91 -18.71 16.29
N GLN A 16 -2.59 -18.06 15.18
CA GLN A 16 -3.54 -17.82 14.10
C GLN A 16 -2.98 -18.31 12.76
N THR A 17 -3.91 -18.66 11.86
CA THR A 17 -3.55 -19.08 10.50
C THR A 17 -2.77 -17.97 9.79
N PRO A 18 -1.58 -18.26 9.24
CA PRO A 18 -0.82 -17.31 8.44
C PRO A 18 -1.61 -16.85 7.21
N PHE A 19 -1.43 -15.58 6.86
CA PHE A 19 -1.92 -15.02 5.61
C PHE A 19 -0.78 -14.95 4.59
N HIS A 20 -1.00 -15.51 3.40
CA HIS A 20 -0.02 -15.45 2.32
C HIS A 20 -0.69 -14.79 1.11
N LEU A 21 -0.08 -13.73 0.60
CA LEU A 21 -0.50 -13.04 -0.60
C LEU A 21 0.59 -13.18 -1.67
N ILE A 22 0.21 -13.65 -2.86
CA ILE A 22 1.09 -13.73 -4.01
C ILE A 22 0.39 -13.00 -5.17
N LEU A 23 0.98 -11.93 -5.64
CA LEU A 23 0.47 -11.22 -6.80
C LEU A 23 0.75 -12.02 -8.07
N SER A 24 -0.12 -11.86 -9.06
CA SER A 24 -0.07 -12.69 -10.27
C SER A 24 -0.33 -11.85 -11.52
N ASP A 25 0.26 -12.25 -12.62
CA ASP A 25 -0.10 -11.71 -13.93
C ASP A 25 -1.21 -12.56 -14.56
N GLY A 26 -2.19 -11.89 -15.17
CA GLY A 26 -3.20 -12.54 -15.98
C GLY A 26 -2.62 -13.04 -17.30
N VAL A 27 -3.00 -14.25 -17.67
CA VAL A 27 -2.66 -14.84 -18.97
C VAL A 27 -3.92 -15.42 -19.64
N ASN A 28 -3.92 -15.53 -20.95
CA ASN A 28 -4.92 -16.23 -21.71
C ASN A 28 -4.81 -17.76 -21.52
N PRO A 29 -5.81 -18.56 -21.87
CA PRO A 29 -5.76 -20.02 -21.76
C PRO A 29 -4.61 -20.69 -22.52
N ASP A 30 -4.11 -20.05 -23.57
CA ASP A 30 -2.97 -20.51 -24.36
C ASP A 30 -1.60 -20.08 -23.75
N GLY A 31 -1.62 -19.41 -22.58
CA GLY A 31 -0.42 -18.93 -21.91
C GLY A 31 0.10 -17.56 -22.41
N SER A 32 -0.49 -16.98 -23.44
CA SER A 32 -0.11 -15.65 -23.91
C SER A 32 -0.49 -14.56 -22.89
N PRO A 33 0.20 -13.41 -22.86
CA PRO A 33 -0.16 -12.30 -21.97
C PRO A 33 -1.60 -11.82 -22.22
N TRP A 34 -2.39 -11.68 -21.13
CA TRP A 34 -3.72 -11.10 -21.22
C TRP A 34 -3.62 -9.57 -21.28
N MET A 35 -4.11 -8.99 -22.38
CA MET A 35 -3.96 -7.55 -22.65
C MET A 35 -4.64 -6.63 -21.62
N ALA A 36 -5.61 -7.14 -20.85
CA ALA A 36 -6.27 -6.38 -19.77
C ALA A 36 -5.61 -6.58 -18.40
N CYS A 37 -4.46 -7.26 -18.32
CA CYS A 37 -3.71 -7.38 -17.08
C CYS A 37 -2.96 -6.08 -16.78
N LEU A 38 -3.49 -5.26 -15.86
CA LEU A 38 -2.92 -3.95 -15.52
C LEU A 38 -1.48 -4.06 -14.98
N ARG A 39 -1.17 -5.12 -14.23
CA ARG A 39 0.18 -5.36 -13.71
C ARG A 39 1.18 -5.62 -14.84
N ALA A 40 0.80 -6.40 -15.84
CA ALA A 40 1.62 -6.65 -17.03
C ALA A 40 1.75 -5.37 -17.90
N LEU A 41 0.70 -4.59 -18.04
CA LEU A 41 0.76 -3.29 -18.74
C LEU A 41 1.73 -2.33 -18.06
N LEU A 42 1.69 -2.22 -16.73
CA LEU A 42 2.64 -1.41 -15.98
C LEU A 42 4.09 -1.90 -16.18
N ARG A 43 4.31 -3.21 -16.09
CA ARG A 43 5.65 -3.80 -16.34
C ARG A 43 6.17 -3.40 -17.72
N ASN A 44 5.37 -3.58 -18.76
CA ASN A 44 5.77 -3.23 -20.14
C ASN A 44 6.10 -1.73 -20.27
N ALA A 45 5.32 -0.85 -19.64
CA ALA A 45 5.59 0.59 -19.64
C ALA A 45 6.90 0.95 -18.92
N LEU A 46 7.16 0.29 -17.77
CA LEU A 46 8.41 0.50 -17.02
C LEU A 46 9.63 -0.04 -17.78
N ASP A 47 9.47 -1.16 -18.47
CA ASP A 47 10.53 -1.75 -19.31
C ASP A 47 10.84 -0.83 -20.50
N ALA A 48 9.82 -0.32 -21.21
CA ALA A 48 10.01 0.64 -22.29
C ALA A 48 10.69 1.93 -21.80
N LEU A 49 10.28 2.47 -20.65
CA LEU A 49 10.91 3.65 -20.06
C LEU A 49 12.41 3.43 -19.79
N ARG A 50 12.76 2.27 -19.28
CA ARG A 50 14.14 1.92 -19.02
C ARG A 50 14.94 1.71 -20.31
N GLU A 51 14.37 1.02 -21.31
CA GLU A 51 15.06 0.68 -22.56
C GLU A 51 15.25 1.90 -23.46
N GLU A 52 14.25 2.79 -23.55
CA GLU A 52 14.28 3.94 -24.45
C GLU A 52 14.97 5.17 -23.84
N PHE A 53 14.88 5.35 -22.52
CA PHE A 53 15.31 6.60 -21.86
C PHE A 53 16.33 6.40 -20.74
N ASP A 54 16.73 5.19 -20.43
CA ASP A 54 17.56 4.83 -19.26
C ASP A 54 16.98 5.34 -17.93
N LEU A 55 15.64 5.33 -17.81
CA LEU A 55 14.95 5.82 -16.63
C LEU A 55 14.20 4.71 -15.90
N SER A 56 14.23 4.80 -14.58
CA SER A 56 13.44 3.97 -13.68
C SER A 56 12.56 4.83 -12.78
N VAL A 57 11.35 4.35 -12.49
CA VAL A 57 10.41 5.02 -11.59
C VAL A 57 10.64 4.52 -10.17
N LEU A 58 10.82 5.46 -9.25
CA LEU A 58 10.73 5.23 -7.81
C LEU A 58 9.38 5.77 -7.34
N SER A 59 8.56 4.94 -6.69
CA SER A 59 7.21 5.35 -6.26
C SER A 59 6.90 4.97 -4.84
N ALA A 60 6.11 5.83 -4.16
CA ALA A 60 5.48 5.59 -2.87
C ALA A 60 3.99 5.93 -2.97
N PHE A 61 3.18 5.30 -2.11
CA PHE A 61 1.74 5.45 -2.08
C PHE A 61 1.31 5.73 -0.65
N GLU A 62 0.59 6.82 -0.44
CA GLU A 62 -0.09 7.15 0.81
C GLU A 62 -1.45 6.45 0.81
N GLN A 63 -1.63 5.50 1.71
CA GLN A 63 -2.83 4.66 1.74
C GLN A 63 -3.75 5.14 2.86
N GLU A 64 -4.74 5.97 2.51
CA GLU A 64 -5.76 6.42 3.44
C GLU A 64 -6.90 5.42 3.57
N PHE A 65 -7.41 5.28 4.78
CA PHE A 65 -8.55 4.40 5.07
C PHE A 65 -9.32 4.84 6.31
N TYR A 66 -10.60 4.54 6.32
CA TYR A 66 -11.42 4.62 7.53
C TYR A 66 -11.38 3.30 8.30
N LEU A 67 -11.21 3.40 9.62
CA LEU A 67 -11.17 2.27 10.54
C LEU A 67 -12.46 2.23 11.39
N ASN A 68 -13.43 1.44 10.94
CA ASN A 68 -14.71 1.30 11.61
C ASN A 68 -14.67 0.22 12.69
N GLY A 69 -15.24 0.51 13.85
CA GLY A 69 -15.39 -0.45 14.96
C GLY A 69 -14.27 -0.42 16.00
N LEU A 70 -13.26 0.46 15.84
CA LEU A 70 -12.20 0.57 16.84
C LEU A 70 -12.65 1.34 18.08
N THR A 71 -13.38 2.45 17.86
CA THR A 71 -13.88 3.32 18.93
C THR A 71 -15.06 4.15 18.42
N ASP A 72 -16.00 4.44 19.31
CA ASP A 72 -17.10 5.39 19.05
C ASP A 72 -16.73 6.84 19.41
N LEU A 73 -15.52 7.06 19.95
CA LEU A 73 -15.06 8.40 20.31
C LEU A 73 -14.60 9.14 19.05
N PRO A 74 -15.13 10.34 18.81
CA PRO A 74 -14.66 11.16 17.70
C PRO A 74 -13.24 11.66 17.99
N GLY A 75 -12.28 11.21 17.21
CA GLY A 75 -10.95 11.82 17.18
C GLY A 75 -11.02 13.16 16.45
N ALA A 76 -10.34 14.17 16.96
CA ALA A 76 -10.13 15.38 16.20
C ALA A 76 -9.12 15.11 15.07
N ASN A 77 -9.37 15.66 13.89
CA ASN A 77 -8.55 15.51 12.71
C ASN A 77 -7.08 15.86 12.99
N TYR A 78 -6.15 15.09 12.48
CA TYR A 78 -4.69 15.30 12.60
C TYR A 78 -4.21 15.48 14.05
N SER A 79 -4.92 14.91 15.04
CA SER A 79 -4.65 15.19 16.45
C SER A 79 -3.92 14.04 17.13
N LEU A 80 -3.21 14.38 18.22
CA LEU A 80 -2.61 13.40 19.11
C LEU A 80 -3.66 12.46 19.71
N ILE A 81 -4.87 12.96 19.99
CA ILE A 81 -5.98 12.13 20.50
C ILE A 81 -6.37 11.07 19.46
N ALA A 82 -6.54 11.45 18.19
CA ALA A 82 -6.85 10.51 17.13
C ALA A 82 -5.76 9.45 17.00
N HIS A 83 -4.48 9.86 17.08
CA HIS A 83 -3.35 8.94 17.09
C HIS A 83 -3.40 7.96 18.27
N GLN A 84 -3.64 8.47 19.49
CA GLN A 84 -3.72 7.64 20.70
C GLN A 84 -4.88 6.63 20.66
N LEU A 85 -6.02 6.99 20.09
CA LEU A 85 -7.18 6.09 19.95
C LEU A 85 -6.86 4.87 19.07
N ALA A 86 -5.95 4.98 18.13
CA ALA A 86 -5.55 3.90 17.23
C ALA A 86 -4.12 3.39 17.48
N ALA A 87 -3.47 3.78 18.56
CA ALA A 87 -2.04 3.52 18.79
C ALA A 87 -1.70 2.02 18.73
N ASP A 88 -2.48 1.18 19.41
CA ASP A 88 -2.26 -0.28 19.42
C ASP A 88 -2.50 -0.91 18.05
N PHE A 89 -3.52 -0.45 17.34
CA PHE A 89 -3.79 -0.89 15.97
C PHE A 89 -2.66 -0.48 15.02
N GLY A 90 -2.24 0.80 15.08
CA GLY A 90 -1.15 1.31 14.26
C GLY A 90 0.18 0.59 14.54
N ALA A 91 0.49 0.32 15.80
CA ALA A 91 1.67 -0.45 16.18
C ALA A 91 1.65 -1.86 15.58
N GLN A 92 0.48 -2.53 15.59
CA GLN A 92 0.32 -3.84 14.96
C GLN A 92 0.47 -3.77 13.44
N VAL A 93 -0.15 -2.78 12.77
CA VAL A 93 0.00 -2.57 11.31
C VAL A 93 1.47 -2.42 10.95
N ILE A 94 2.21 -1.54 11.63
CA ILE A 94 3.63 -1.32 11.39
C ILE A 94 4.45 -2.60 11.64
N ALA A 95 4.17 -3.34 12.71
CA ALA A 95 4.88 -4.58 13.02
C ALA A 95 4.67 -5.65 11.94
N VAL A 96 3.42 -5.84 11.50
CA VAL A 96 3.05 -6.83 10.48
C VAL A 96 3.61 -6.46 9.12
N LEU A 97 3.51 -5.20 8.71
CA LEU A 97 4.09 -4.71 7.46
C LEU A 97 5.61 -4.91 7.44
N ARG A 98 6.28 -4.63 8.55
CA ARG A 98 7.73 -4.84 8.68
C ARG A 98 8.09 -6.32 8.58
N ALA A 99 7.37 -7.19 9.27
CA ALA A 99 7.57 -8.64 9.20
C ALA A 99 7.32 -9.19 7.79
N ALA A 100 6.38 -8.60 7.04
CA ALA A 100 6.08 -8.93 5.65
C ALA A 100 7.02 -8.26 4.62
N GLY A 101 8.07 -7.55 5.05
CA GLY A 101 9.07 -6.91 4.19
C GLY A 101 8.58 -5.69 3.42
N GLN A 102 7.55 -5.00 3.92
CA GLN A 102 6.95 -3.85 3.24
C GLN A 102 7.55 -2.49 3.62
N GLU A 103 8.49 -2.44 4.55
CA GLU A 103 9.26 -1.25 4.95
C GLU A 103 8.36 -0.04 5.32
N PRO A 104 7.43 -0.18 6.31
CA PRO A 104 6.57 0.92 6.71
C PRO A 104 7.38 2.04 7.36
N GLU A 105 6.96 3.30 7.11
CA GLU A 105 7.56 4.51 7.68
C GLU A 105 6.64 5.18 8.70
N THR A 106 5.38 5.45 8.33
CA THR A 106 4.42 6.16 9.18
C THR A 106 3.09 5.43 9.30
N PHE A 107 2.41 5.69 10.41
CA PHE A 107 0.99 5.48 10.61
C PHE A 107 0.46 6.73 11.32
N GLU A 108 -0.48 7.42 10.69
CA GLU A 108 -0.92 8.73 11.17
C GLU A 108 -2.42 8.94 11.02
N PRO A 109 -3.04 9.79 11.87
CA PRO A 109 -4.43 10.18 11.74
C PRO A 109 -4.59 11.18 10.60
N GLU A 110 -5.72 11.03 9.88
CA GLU A 110 -6.11 11.85 8.75
C GLU A 110 -7.22 12.86 9.06
N GLY A 111 -7.73 13.52 8.00
CA GLY A 111 -8.72 14.58 8.08
C GLY A 111 -10.10 14.16 8.62
N GLY A 112 -10.49 12.92 8.43
CA GLY A 112 -11.78 12.38 8.88
C GLY A 112 -11.74 11.75 10.26
N PRO A 113 -12.87 11.66 10.97
CA PRO A 113 -12.96 10.91 12.23
C PRO A 113 -12.73 9.42 11.94
N ALA A 114 -11.81 8.81 12.70
CA ALA A 114 -11.33 7.42 12.49
C ALA A 114 -10.72 7.17 11.09
N GLN A 115 -10.23 8.20 10.42
CA GLN A 115 -9.46 8.11 9.21
C GLN A 115 -7.97 8.12 9.53
N TYR A 116 -7.24 7.20 8.90
CA TYR A 116 -5.80 7.01 9.12
C TYR A 116 -5.11 6.79 7.78
N GLU A 117 -3.81 7.03 7.79
CA GLU A 117 -2.92 6.79 6.67
C GLU A 117 -1.76 5.89 7.09
N VAL A 118 -1.28 5.08 6.16
CA VAL A 118 -0.07 4.31 6.30
C VAL A 118 0.82 4.48 5.08
N ASN A 119 2.08 4.81 5.34
CA ASN A 119 3.09 5.02 4.33
C ASN A 119 4.21 4.00 4.44
N CYS A 120 4.74 3.62 3.28
CA CYS A 120 5.91 2.76 3.17
C CYS A 120 6.98 3.45 2.32
N ARG A 121 8.23 3.07 2.53
CA ARG A 121 9.35 3.56 1.72
C ARG A 121 9.07 3.43 0.23
N PRO A 122 9.56 4.37 -0.58
CA PRO A 122 9.52 4.24 -2.03
C PRO A 122 10.17 2.95 -2.51
N ALA A 123 9.65 2.39 -3.58
CA ALA A 123 10.24 1.23 -4.22
C ALA A 123 10.33 1.39 -5.74
N LEU A 124 11.35 0.76 -6.33
CA LEU A 124 11.61 0.84 -7.75
C LEU A 124 10.63 0.00 -8.56
N GLY A 125 10.22 0.56 -9.69
CA GLY A 125 9.49 -0.13 -10.73
C GLY A 125 8.18 -0.74 -10.23
N LEU A 126 7.91 -1.96 -10.65
CA LEU A 126 6.68 -2.68 -10.34
C LEU A 126 6.48 -2.92 -8.83
N ARG A 127 7.58 -3.03 -8.08
CA ARG A 127 7.53 -3.25 -6.63
C ARG A 127 6.80 -2.15 -5.86
N GLY A 128 6.83 -0.89 -6.34
CA GLY A 128 6.08 0.21 -5.74
C GLY A 128 4.57 -0.03 -5.78
N ALA A 129 4.05 -0.40 -6.95
CA ALA A 129 2.63 -0.71 -7.13
C ALA A 129 2.22 -2.01 -6.41
N ASP A 130 3.05 -3.05 -6.46
CA ASP A 130 2.82 -4.30 -5.75
C ASP A 130 2.74 -4.07 -4.23
N ARG A 131 3.66 -3.26 -3.67
CA ARG A 131 3.65 -2.86 -2.26
C ARG A 131 2.35 -2.17 -1.87
N ALA A 132 1.86 -1.24 -2.70
CA ALA A 132 0.61 -0.54 -2.44
C ALA A 132 -0.59 -1.50 -2.27
N LEU A 133 -0.69 -2.54 -3.10
CA LEU A 133 -1.72 -3.57 -2.97
C LEU A 133 -1.53 -4.43 -1.72
N ILE A 134 -0.30 -4.87 -1.45
CA ILE A 134 0.04 -5.71 -0.30
C ILE A 134 -0.28 -4.96 1.01
N VAL A 135 0.07 -3.68 1.11
CA VAL A 135 -0.20 -2.83 2.28
C VAL A 135 -1.70 -2.79 2.57
N ARG A 136 -2.53 -2.55 1.56
CA ARG A 136 -4.00 -2.51 1.74
C ARG A 136 -4.55 -3.82 2.28
N GLU A 137 -4.10 -4.96 1.75
CA GLU A 137 -4.59 -6.27 2.20
C GLU A 137 -4.09 -6.61 3.61
N ILE A 138 -2.87 -6.24 3.96
CA ILE A 138 -2.35 -6.40 5.33
C ILE A 138 -3.14 -5.53 6.32
N VAL A 139 -3.40 -4.26 6.00
CA VAL A 139 -4.20 -3.37 6.86
C VAL A 139 -5.61 -3.93 7.07
N ARG A 140 -6.25 -4.45 6.02
CA ARG A 140 -7.56 -5.13 6.12
C ARG A 140 -7.52 -6.37 7.02
N ASP A 141 -6.47 -7.19 6.89
CA ASP A 141 -6.31 -8.38 7.71
C ASP A 141 -6.08 -8.03 9.19
N VAL A 142 -5.23 -7.04 9.47
CA VAL A 142 -5.02 -6.53 10.83
C VAL A 142 -6.31 -5.97 11.41
N ALA A 143 -7.07 -5.16 10.64
CA ALA A 143 -8.36 -4.63 11.09
C ALA A 143 -9.34 -5.76 11.44
N ARG A 144 -9.50 -6.73 10.55
CA ARG A 144 -10.38 -7.89 10.79
C ARG A 144 -10.00 -8.66 12.04
N ARG A 145 -8.71 -8.87 12.30
CA ARG A 145 -8.22 -9.56 13.51
C ARG A 145 -8.46 -8.78 14.79
N ASN A 146 -8.58 -7.46 14.70
CA ASN A 146 -8.96 -6.58 15.81
C ASN A 146 -10.49 -6.36 15.92
N GLY A 147 -11.31 -7.11 15.19
CA GLY A 147 -12.76 -6.91 15.18
C GLY A 147 -13.22 -5.63 14.47
N CYS A 148 -12.32 -5.00 13.70
CA CYS A 148 -12.55 -3.75 12.99
C CYS A 148 -12.65 -3.98 11.48
N ARG A 149 -13.00 -2.91 10.76
CA ARG A 149 -13.03 -2.90 9.29
C ARG A 149 -12.27 -1.69 8.74
N ALA A 150 -11.21 -1.93 7.99
CA ALA A 150 -10.53 -0.91 7.20
C ALA A 150 -11.22 -0.75 5.83
N THR A 151 -11.64 0.47 5.50
CA THR A 151 -12.35 0.81 4.26
C THR A 151 -11.53 1.80 3.45
N PHE A 152 -11.09 1.38 2.26
CA PHE A 152 -10.30 2.17 1.30
C PHE A 152 -11.16 2.76 0.17
N THR A 153 -12.47 2.72 0.29
CA THR A 153 -13.37 3.34 -0.71
C THR A 153 -13.15 4.85 -0.72
N PRO A 154 -12.98 5.48 -1.88
CA PRO A 154 -12.71 6.91 -1.97
C PRO A 154 -13.76 7.76 -1.26
N VAL A 155 -15.04 7.44 -1.43
CA VAL A 155 -16.16 8.16 -0.80
C VAL A 155 -16.96 7.17 0.01
N ILE A 156 -17.10 7.41 1.33
CA ILE A 156 -17.87 6.56 2.25
C ILE A 156 -19.18 7.17 2.70
N ALA A 157 -19.36 8.49 2.51
CA ALA A 157 -20.57 9.24 2.85
C ALA A 157 -20.73 10.43 1.90
N GLU A 158 -21.96 10.96 1.80
CA GLU A 158 -22.24 12.13 0.95
C GLU A 158 -21.52 13.40 1.41
N VAL A 159 -21.22 13.48 2.71
CA VAL A 159 -20.52 14.60 3.33
C VAL A 159 -19.38 14.08 4.20
N GLY A 160 -18.21 14.68 4.09
CA GLY A 160 -17.06 14.31 4.90
C GLY A 160 -15.76 14.27 4.08
N PHE A 161 -14.74 13.66 4.66
CA PHE A 161 -13.45 13.49 4.00
C PHE A 161 -13.47 12.22 3.14
N SER A 162 -12.85 12.31 1.97
CA SER A 162 -12.59 11.16 1.08
C SER A 162 -11.29 10.48 1.48
N ASN A 163 -11.14 9.20 1.16
CA ASN A 163 -9.83 8.55 1.20
C ASN A 163 -9.06 8.87 -0.08
N GLY A 164 -7.87 9.40 0.08
CA GLY A 164 -6.90 9.56 -0.98
C GLY A 164 -6.04 8.31 -1.19
N VAL A 165 -5.38 8.30 -2.32
CA VAL A 165 -4.18 7.50 -2.58
C VAL A 165 -3.24 8.42 -3.33
N HIS A 166 -2.47 9.22 -2.59
CA HIS A 166 -1.45 10.08 -3.22
C HIS A 166 -0.30 9.20 -3.70
N VAL A 167 0.17 9.52 -4.89
CA VAL A 167 1.26 8.77 -5.53
C VAL A 167 2.44 9.70 -5.70
N HIS A 168 3.51 9.42 -4.98
CA HIS A 168 4.78 10.12 -5.12
C HIS A 168 5.63 9.40 -6.16
N LEU A 169 6.10 10.14 -7.15
CA LEU A 169 6.94 9.61 -8.22
C LEU A 169 8.23 10.40 -8.33
N SER A 170 9.33 9.70 -8.48
CA SER A 170 10.59 10.27 -8.94
C SER A 170 11.25 9.36 -9.95
N LEU A 171 12.09 9.97 -10.81
CA LEU A 171 12.83 9.26 -11.84
C LEU A 171 14.31 9.20 -11.45
N GLN A 172 14.95 8.08 -11.75
CA GLN A 172 16.39 7.91 -11.64
C GLN A 172 16.94 7.17 -12.85
N ASP A 173 18.19 7.45 -13.19
CA ASP A 173 18.92 6.71 -14.24
C ASP A 173 19.49 5.38 -13.72
N SER A 174 20.11 4.61 -14.60
CA SER A 174 20.74 3.32 -14.27
C SER A 174 21.88 3.43 -13.25
N ALA A 175 22.46 4.62 -13.06
CA ALA A 175 23.45 4.90 -12.02
C ALA A 175 22.81 5.31 -10.67
N GLY A 176 21.47 5.34 -10.58
CA GLY A 176 20.73 5.76 -9.39
C GLY A 176 20.70 7.27 -9.15
N ARG A 177 21.06 8.07 -10.15
CA ARG A 177 21.04 9.53 -10.04
C ARG A 177 19.62 10.06 -10.27
N PRO A 178 19.11 10.96 -9.40
CA PRO A 178 17.82 11.59 -9.62
C PRO A 178 17.75 12.32 -10.97
N ARG A 179 16.61 12.15 -11.67
CA ARG A 179 16.36 12.76 -12.98
C ARG A 179 15.04 13.53 -13.03
N THR A 180 14.39 13.71 -11.88
CA THR A 180 13.15 14.49 -11.74
C THR A 180 13.42 15.98 -11.69
N TYR A 181 14.63 16.37 -11.31
CA TYR A 181 15.08 17.76 -11.23
C TYR A 181 16.40 17.93 -11.99
N ASP A 182 16.45 18.98 -12.82
CA ASP A 182 17.66 19.44 -13.50
C ASP A 182 17.95 20.86 -12.99
N PRO A 183 19.09 21.09 -12.25
CA PRO A 183 19.42 22.38 -11.64
C PRO A 183 19.80 23.44 -12.69
#